data_888d34b69e200bb2e994c431629a79ab
#
_entry.id   888d34b69e200bb2e994c431629a79ab
#
_cell.length_a   1.000
_cell.length_b   1.000
_cell.length_c   1.000
_cell.angle_alpha   90.00
_cell.angle_beta   90.00
_cell.angle_gamma   90.00
#
_symmetry.space_group_name_H-M   'P 1'
#
loop_
_entity.id
_entity.type
_entity.pdbx_description
1 polymer ?
#
loop_
_entity_poly.entity_id
_entity_poly.type
_entity_poly.pdbx_seq_one_letter_code
_entity_poly.pdbx_strand_id
1 'polypeptide(L)'
;MPTYIMLSTLTPEGIQTVKNNPSRIREVNREVEQLGAEVKSQWATLGSFDFVNVIEAPDDKTMARISLELGSRGSGRYETLIAIPIDDFIAAL
;
A
#
# COMPACT_ATOMS: atom_id res chain seq x y z
N MET A 1 -1.26 1.31 16.13
CA MET A 1 -2.12 1.65 15.00
C MET A 1 -2.56 0.39 14.29
N PRO A 2 -3.78 0.35 13.74
CA PRO A 2 -4.22 -0.77 12.90
C PRO A 2 -3.28 -1.05 11.73
N THR A 3 -3.23 -2.30 11.33
CA THR A 3 -2.40 -2.78 10.23
C THR A 3 -3.25 -3.09 9.02
N TYR A 4 -2.74 -2.72 7.86
CA TYR A 4 -3.37 -2.96 6.57
C TYR A 4 -2.36 -3.61 5.63
N ILE A 5 -2.86 -4.44 4.73
CA ILE A 5 -2.07 -4.99 3.63
C ILE A 5 -2.61 -4.36 2.35
N MET A 6 -1.79 -3.56 1.70
CA MET A 6 -2.13 -2.93 0.44
C MET A 6 -1.44 -3.67 -0.69
N LEU A 7 -2.24 -4.22 -1.59
CA LEU A 7 -1.78 -4.93 -2.77
C LEU A 7 -1.85 -3.97 -3.96
N SER A 8 -0.76 -3.84 -4.68
CA SER A 8 -0.67 -2.89 -5.78
C SER A 8 -0.44 -3.59 -7.11
N THR A 9 -1.16 -3.15 -8.14
CA THR A 9 -0.96 -3.58 -9.52
C THR A 9 -0.65 -2.36 -10.36
N LEU A 10 0.49 -2.35 -11.03
CA LEU A 10 0.89 -1.23 -11.87
C LEU A 10 0.11 -1.24 -13.17
N THR A 11 -0.28 -0.05 -13.62
CA THR A 11 -0.74 0.15 -14.99
C THR A 11 0.46 0.15 -15.94
N PRO A 12 0.27 0.06 -17.27
CA PRO A 12 1.40 0.20 -18.21
C PRO A 12 2.22 1.47 -17.97
N GLU A 13 1.57 2.59 -17.66
CA GLU A 13 2.25 3.84 -17.32
C GLU A 13 3.07 3.72 -16.04
N GLY A 14 2.51 3.08 -15.02
CA GLY A 14 3.20 2.84 -13.75
C GLY A 14 4.43 1.96 -13.93
N ILE A 15 4.35 0.94 -14.78
CA ILE A 15 5.49 0.08 -15.11
C ILE A 15 6.63 0.91 -15.72
N GLN A 16 6.31 1.76 -16.68
CA GLN A 16 7.32 2.62 -17.32
C GLN A 16 7.94 3.58 -16.32
N THR A 17 7.14 4.16 -15.44
CA THR A 17 7.63 5.07 -14.41
C THR A 17 8.62 4.38 -13.48
N VAL A 18 8.28 3.20 -12.98
CA VAL A 18 9.15 2.45 -12.06
C VAL A 18 10.41 1.98 -12.76
N LYS A 19 10.29 1.52 -14.01
CA LYS A 19 11.45 1.08 -14.80
C LYS A 19 12.44 2.23 -15.04
N ASN A 20 11.93 3.40 -15.39
CA ASN A 20 12.76 4.55 -15.74
C ASN A 20 13.29 5.30 -14.51
N ASN A 21 12.53 5.26 -13.40
CA ASN A 21 12.87 5.93 -12.17
C ASN A 21 12.49 5.07 -10.94
N PRO A 22 13.31 4.05 -10.60
CA PRO A 22 13.00 3.16 -9.48
C PRO A 22 12.85 3.88 -8.14
N SER A 23 13.51 5.02 -7.96
CA SER A 23 13.41 5.79 -6.71
C SER A 23 12.01 6.35 -6.47
N ARG A 24 11.13 6.35 -7.49
CA ARG A 24 9.74 6.77 -7.35
C ARG A 24 9.00 5.94 -6.29
N ILE A 25 9.37 4.68 -6.12
CA ILE A 25 8.79 3.82 -5.08
C ILE A 25 9.01 4.44 -3.70
N ARG A 26 10.22 4.90 -3.41
CA ARG A 26 10.55 5.53 -2.13
C ARG A 26 9.88 6.88 -1.95
N GLU A 27 9.74 7.64 -3.03
CA GLU A 27 9.02 8.92 -3.01
C GLU A 27 7.56 8.73 -2.65
N VAL A 28 6.90 7.72 -3.21
CA VAL A 28 5.51 7.39 -2.88
C VAL A 28 5.39 6.96 -1.42
N ASN A 29 6.34 6.20 -0.90
CA ASN A 29 6.35 5.83 0.51
C ASN A 29 6.38 7.06 1.41
N ARG A 30 7.18 8.07 1.07
CA ARG A 30 7.21 9.34 1.81
C ARG A 30 5.89 10.10 1.73
N GLU A 31 5.24 10.08 0.58
CA GLU A 31 3.92 10.70 0.41
C GLU A 31 2.87 10.01 1.28
N VAL A 32 2.92 8.68 1.37
CA VAL A 32 2.04 7.90 2.26
C VAL A 32 2.26 8.32 3.72
N GLU A 33 3.50 8.50 4.13
CA GLU A 33 3.82 8.99 5.48
C GLU A 33 3.27 10.39 5.74
N GLN A 34 3.37 11.27 4.76
CA GLN A 34 2.80 12.62 4.85
C GLN A 34 1.27 12.60 4.99
N LEU A 35 0.62 11.59 4.47
CA LEU A 35 -0.83 11.39 4.58
C LEU A 35 -1.26 10.73 5.90
N GLY A 36 -0.31 10.40 6.76
CA GLY A 36 -0.58 9.96 8.12
C GLY A 36 -0.44 8.46 8.37
N ALA A 37 0.12 7.71 7.44
CA ALA A 37 0.37 6.29 7.58
C ALA A 37 1.87 5.98 7.54
N GLU A 38 2.23 4.74 7.84
CA GLU A 38 3.61 4.30 7.86
C GLU A 38 3.75 2.99 7.10
N VAL A 39 4.65 2.95 6.12
CA VAL A 39 4.98 1.73 5.39
C VAL A 39 5.97 0.94 6.24
N LYS A 40 5.51 -0.17 6.81
CA LYS A 40 6.33 -1.00 7.70
C LYS A 40 7.20 -1.98 6.93
N SER A 41 6.67 -2.55 5.87
CA SER A 41 7.43 -3.44 4.99
C SER A 41 6.81 -3.43 3.60
N GLN A 42 7.62 -3.77 2.61
CA GLN A 42 7.22 -3.69 1.21
C GLN A 42 8.00 -4.71 0.41
N TRP A 43 7.30 -5.44 -0.46
CA TRP A 43 7.91 -6.43 -1.35
C TRP A 43 7.43 -6.23 -2.77
N ALA A 44 8.34 -6.40 -3.73
CA ALA A 44 7.98 -6.63 -5.12
C ALA A 44 7.62 -8.11 -5.27
N THR A 45 6.53 -8.39 -5.98
CA THR A 45 6.02 -9.75 -6.14
C THR A 45 5.82 -10.10 -7.60
N LEU A 46 5.76 -11.39 -7.88
CA LEU A 46 5.35 -11.92 -9.18
C LEU A 46 3.90 -12.40 -9.08
N GLY A 47 3.20 -12.41 -10.20
CA GLY A 47 1.81 -12.87 -10.25
C GLY A 47 0.84 -11.72 -10.41
N SER A 48 -0.32 -11.83 -9.77
CA SER A 48 -1.42 -10.87 -9.95
C SER A 48 -1.13 -9.47 -9.40
N PHE A 49 -0.25 -9.38 -8.42
CA PHE A 49 0.13 -8.12 -7.80
C PHE A 49 1.61 -7.85 -8.02
N ASP A 50 1.97 -6.59 -8.16
CA ASP A 50 3.35 -6.17 -8.35
C ASP A 50 4.03 -5.84 -7.02
N PHE A 51 3.27 -5.31 -6.06
CA PHE A 51 3.80 -5.00 -4.73
C PHE A 51 2.83 -5.44 -3.63
N VAL A 52 3.41 -5.89 -2.53
CA VAL A 52 2.71 -6.14 -1.27
C VAL A 52 3.26 -5.18 -0.24
N ASN A 53 2.40 -4.37 0.36
CA ASN A 53 2.78 -3.33 1.30
C ASN A 53 2.07 -3.57 2.63
N VAL A 54 2.84 -3.63 3.71
CA VAL A 54 2.30 -3.69 5.08
C VAL A 54 2.34 -2.28 5.64
N ILE A 55 1.19 -1.73 5.97
CA ILE A 55 1.03 -0.33 6.35
C ILE A 55 0.31 -0.23 7.69
N GLU A 56 0.80 0.64 8.56
CA GLU A 56 0.08 1.05 9.76
C GLU A 56 -0.54 2.42 9.54
N ALA A 57 -1.79 2.57 9.92
CA ALA A 57 -2.52 3.84 9.81
C ALA A 57 -3.45 4.00 11.00
N PRO A 58 -3.84 5.25 11.34
CA PRO A 58 -4.71 5.49 12.50
C PRO A 58 -6.08 4.83 12.40
N ASP A 59 -6.66 4.80 11.19
CA ASP A 59 -8.01 4.28 10.97
C ASP A 59 -8.28 3.96 9.50
N ASP A 60 -9.44 3.37 9.25
CA ASP A 60 -9.85 2.97 7.91
C ASP A 60 -10.04 4.17 6.98
N LYS A 61 -10.51 5.29 7.49
CA LYS A 61 -10.72 6.51 6.68
C LYS A 61 -9.41 7.04 6.12
N THR A 62 -8.36 7.02 6.92
CA THR A 62 -7.01 7.41 6.47
C THR A 62 -6.54 6.50 5.34
N MET A 63 -6.71 5.19 5.50
CA MET A 63 -6.32 4.24 4.45
C MET A 63 -7.16 4.39 3.19
N ALA A 64 -8.45 4.62 3.32
CA ALA A 64 -9.32 4.87 2.17
C ALA A 64 -8.88 6.11 1.40
N ARG A 65 -8.54 7.18 2.10
CA ARG A 65 -8.03 8.41 1.50
C ARG A 65 -6.70 8.18 0.78
N ILE A 66 -5.79 7.44 1.39
CA ILE A 66 -4.49 7.10 0.78
C ILE A 66 -4.71 6.29 -0.49
N SER A 67 -5.56 5.26 -0.44
CA SER A 67 -5.85 4.43 -1.59
C SER A 67 -6.44 5.23 -2.75
N LEU A 68 -7.35 6.14 -2.44
CA LEU A 68 -7.96 7.02 -3.45
C LEU A 68 -6.92 7.97 -4.04
N GLU A 69 -6.10 8.59 -3.20
CA GLU A 69 -5.06 9.52 -3.63
C GLU A 69 -4.06 8.86 -4.57
N LEU A 70 -3.57 7.68 -4.19
CA LEU A 70 -2.64 6.93 -5.02
C LEU A 70 -3.30 6.42 -6.30
N GLY A 71 -4.53 5.92 -6.20
CA GLY A 71 -5.27 5.42 -7.36
C GLY A 71 -5.61 6.49 -8.38
N SER A 72 -5.80 7.74 -7.92
CA SER A 72 -6.17 8.86 -8.79
C SER A 72 -5.07 9.26 -9.78
N ARG A 73 -3.84 8.82 -9.54
CA ARG A 73 -2.68 9.16 -10.37
C ARG A 73 -2.59 8.34 -11.66
N GLY A 74 -3.34 7.25 -11.75
CA GLY A 74 -3.39 6.41 -12.95
C GLY A 74 -2.18 5.48 -13.12
N SER A 75 -1.24 5.46 -12.17
CA SER A 75 -0.04 4.62 -12.26
C SER A 75 -0.20 3.26 -11.60
N GLY A 76 -1.24 3.06 -10.81
CA GLY A 76 -1.49 1.81 -10.11
C GLY A 76 -2.94 1.63 -9.71
N ARG A 77 -3.26 0.38 -9.41
CA ARG A 77 -4.53 -0.03 -8.81
C ARG A 77 -4.22 -0.65 -7.46
N TYR A 78 -5.06 -0.38 -6.48
CA TYR A 78 -4.79 -0.73 -5.09
C TYR A 78 -5.95 -1.51 -4.51
N GLU A 79 -5.62 -2.60 -3.81
CA GLU A 79 -6.56 -3.38 -3.03
C GLU A 79 -6.06 -3.42 -1.60
N THR A 80 -6.82 -2.87 -0.67
CA THR A 80 -6.42 -2.73 0.72
C THR A 80 -7.22 -3.67 1.60
N LEU A 81 -6.51 -4.53 2.34
CA LEU A 81 -7.07 -5.48 3.27
C LEU A 81 -6.84 -5.00 4.70
N ILE A 82 -7.86 -5.11 5.54
CA ILE A 82 -7.68 -4.93 6.98
C ILE A 82 -6.98 -6.18 7.51
N ALA A 83 -5.84 -6.01 8.16
CA ALA A 83 -5.07 -7.11 8.71
C ALA A 83 -5.29 -7.19 10.23
N ILE A 84 -5.74 -8.34 10.69
CA ILE A 84 -5.94 -8.61 12.12
C ILE A 84 -4.76 -9.48 12.57
N PRO A 85 -3.95 -9.04 13.55
CA PRO A 85 -2.88 -9.87 14.08
C PRO A 85 -3.43 -11.22 14.53
N ILE A 86 -2.72 -12.30 14.23
CA ILE A 86 -3.27 -13.64 14.45
C ILE A 86 -3.60 -13.91 15.92
N ASP A 87 -2.80 -13.38 16.83
CA ASP A 87 -3.06 -13.56 18.26
C ASP A 87 -4.33 -12.83 18.69
N ASP A 88 -4.62 -11.67 18.12
CA ASP A 88 -5.86 -10.94 18.39
C ASP A 88 -7.06 -11.71 17.83
N PHE A 89 -6.91 -12.29 16.66
CA PHE A 89 -7.95 -13.12 16.07
C PHE A 89 -8.25 -14.34 16.94
N ILE A 90 -7.21 -15.04 17.38
CA ILE A 90 -7.34 -16.21 18.27
C ILE A 90 -8.05 -15.81 19.57
N ALA A 91 -7.68 -14.67 20.16
CA ALA A 91 -8.29 -14.18 21.39
C ALA A 91 -9.77 -13.84 21.24
N ALA A 92 -10.24 -13.57 20.02
CA ALA A 92 -11.64 -13.27 19.74
C ALA A 92 -12.52 -14.54 19.58
N LEU A 93 -11.90 -15.70 19.48
CA LEU A 93 -12.59 -16.98 19.34
C LEU A 93 -12.89 -17.57 20.73
#